data_59934b025c881af2dea875f5fcff5e0d
#
_entry.id   59934b025c881af2dea875f5fcff5e0d
#
_cell.length_a   1.000
_cell.length_b   1.000
_cell.length_c   1.000
_cell.angle_alpha   90.00
_cell.angle_beta   90.00
_cell.angle_gamma   90.00
#
_symmetry.space_group_name_H-M   'P 1'
#
loop_
_entity.id
_entity.type
_entity.pdbx_description
1 polymer ?
#
loop_
_entity_poly.entity_id
_entity_poly.type
_entity_poly.pdbx_seq_one_letter_code
_entity_poly.pdbx_strand_id
1 'polypeptide(L)'
;MSIFSTQESRLILGIDGGGTKTIAFLATMDSPDTIIGQGTAGPSNQRAVGPRMAMNNLDLAVQAAFENAGIDRQTVLAACLGLAGADRPSDRGVVEVWSQEARLAKKVQVVNDAMPLLCVGSGDGVGIALIAGTGSMAWGRDAQGHTARSGGWGYLFGDEGSAFAIGRAILQAVSCSSDGRGPSTCLSEEVLQQLQIKTPSEIVTAVYSHEIPRSVISELSPLAFNAADRLDVVACDILN
;
A
#
# COMPACT_ATOMS: atom_id res chain seq x y z
N MET A 1 -34.89 37.41 -8.33
CA MET A 1 -34.13 37.30 -7.09
C MET A 1 -34.07 35.79 -6.75
N SER A 2 -33.06 35.13 -7.31
CA SER A 2 -32.90 33.68 -7.21
C SER A 2 -32.15 33.38 -5.91
N ILE A 3 -32.86 32.78 -4.95
CA ILE A 3 -32.28 32.27 -3.70
C ILE A 3 -31.60 30.97 -4.10
N PHE A 4 -30.33 31.01 -4.48
CA PHE A 4 -29.51 29.84 -4.52
C PHE A 4 -29.26 29.44 -3.07
N SER A 5 -30.05 28.49 -2.58
CA SER A 5 -29.73 27.68 -1.42
C SER A 5 -28.38 27.01 -1.75
N THR A 6 -27.32 27.44 -1.09
CA THR A 6 -26.06 26.71 -1.04
C THR A 6 -26.34 25.39 -0.33
N GLN A 7 -26.79 24.40 -1.09
CA GLN A 7 -26.84 23.03 -0.62
C GLN A 7 -25.37 22.65 -0.37
N GLU A 8 -24.95 22.68 0.90
CA GLU A 8 -23.61 22.24 1.29
C GLU A 8 -23.36 20.88 0.63
N SER A 9 -22.30 20.79 -0.14
CA SER A 9 -21.99 19.55 -0.84
C SER A 9 -21.79 18.43 0.20
N ARG A 10 -22.62 17.40 0.12
CA ARG A 10 -22.57 16.24 1.01
C ARG A 10 -21.55 15.21 0.51
N LEU A 11 -20.43 15.69 0.00
CA LEU A 11 -19.33 14.86 -0.49
C LEU A 11 -18.60 14.22 0.69
N ILE A 12 -18.17 12.99 0.48
CA ILE A 12 -17.31 12.22 1.38
C ILE A 12 -16.12 11.70 0.59
N LEU A 13 -15.00 11.51 1.28
CA LEU A 13 -13.74 11.09 0.69
C LEU A 13 -13.17 9.89 1.45
N GLY A 14 -12.83 8.84 0.72
CA GLY A 14 -12.03 7.71 1.21
C GLY A 14 -10.66 7.72 0.56
N ILE A 15 -9.60 7.53 1.35
CA ILE A 15 -8.23 7.43 0.82
C ILE A 15 -7.60 6.13 1.32
N ASP A 16 -7.07 5.34 0.38
CA ASP A 16 -6.21 4.19 0.63
C ASP A 16 -4.77 4.56 0.23
N GLY A 17 -3.88 4.65 1.21
CA GLY A 17 -2.52 5.09 1.00
C GLY A 17 -1.48 4.06 1.44
N GLY A 18 -0.80 3.47 0.47
CA GLY A 18 0.18 2.40 0.67
C GLY A 18 1.63 2.79 0.38
N GLY A 19 2.48 1.77 0.38
CA GLY A 19 3.91 1.88 0.05
C GLY A 19 4.21 1.99 -1.44
N THR A 20 3.21 1.76 -2.32
CA THR A 20 3.38 1.73 -3.79
C THR A 20 2.53 2.78 -4.48
N LYS A 21 1.31 2.99 -4.01
CA LYS A 21 0.33 3.91 -4.59
C LYS A 21 -0.59 4.49 -3.53
N THR A 22 -1.30 5.56 -3.89
CA THR A 22 -2.39 6.18 -3.13
C THR A 22 -3.61 6.24 -4.03
N ILE A 23 -4.77 5.86 -3.52
CA ILE A 23 -6.04 5.95 -4.24
C ILE A 23 -7.00 6.78 -3.41
N ALA A 24 -7.63 7.78 -4.01
CA ALA A 24 -8.70 8.57 -3.42
C ALA A 24 -10.02 8.27 -4.12
N PHE A 25 -11.07 8.08 -3.34
CA PHE A 25 -12.44 7.83 -3.80
C PHE A 25 -13.36 8.92 -3.29
N LEU A 26 -14.09 9.55 -4.22
CA LEU A 26 -15.10 10.55 -3.92
C LEU A 26 -16.49 9.93 -4.08
N ALA A 27 -17.35 10.15 -3.10
CA ALA A 27 -18.75 9.71 -3.11
C ALA A 27 -19.63 10.78 -2.46
N THR A 28 -20.94 10.54 -2.44
CA THR A 28 -21.89 11.38 -1.69
C THR A 28 -22.37 10.65 -0.45
N MET A 29 -22.73 11.41 0.57
CA MET A 29 -23.33 10.87 1.81
C MET A 29 -24.66 10.13 1.57
N ASP A 30 -25.38 10.50 0.52
CA ASP A 30 -26.67 9.92 0.14
C ASP A 30 -26.52 8.60 -0.61
N SER A 31 -25.33 8.36 -1.23
CA SER A 31 -24.98 7.14 -1.96
C SER A 31 -23.51 6.81 -1.72
N PRO A 32 -23.13 6.39 -0.49
CA PRO A 32 -21.73 6.20 -0.12
C PRO A 32 -21.06 5.04 -0.87
N ASP A 33 -21.84 4.08 -1.37
CA ASP A 33 -21.36 2.92 -2.14
C ASP A 33 -21.15 3.24 -3.63
N THR A 34 -21.53 4.46 -4.06
CA THR A 34 -21.37 4.88 -5.46
C THR A 34 -20.21 5.83 -5.58
N ILE A 35 -19.10 5.37 -6.15
CA ILE A 35 -17.93 6.20 -6.43
C ILE A 35 -18.26 7.13 -7.62
N ILE A 36 -18.21 8.44 -7.36
CA ILE A 36 -18.42 9.48 -8.38
C ILE A 36 -17.11 10.03 -8.94
N GLY A 37 -16.00 9.80 -8.26
CA GLY A 37 -14.67 10.17 -8.74
C GLY A 37 -13.59 9.33 -8.07
N GLN A 38 -12.56 8.99 -8.84
CA GLN A 38 -11.39 8.25 -8.38
C GLN A 38 -10.12 8.92 -8.85
N GLY A 39 -9.14 9.06 -7.96
CA GLY A 39 -7.82 9.56 -8.29
C GLY A 39 -6.71 8.67 -7.77
N THR A 40 -5.61 8.60 -8.50
CA THR A 40 -4.45 7.79 -8.14
C THR A 40 -3.18 8.63 -8.20
N ALA A 41 -2.29 8.42 -7.23
CA ALA A 41 -0.96 9.04 -7.17
C ALA A 41 0.08 8.03 -6.65
N GLY A 42 1.32 8.50 -6.51
CA GLY A 42 2.42 7.71 -5.95
C GLY A 42 2.19 7.29 -4.48
N PRO A 43 3.17 6.63 -3.86
CA PRO A 43 3.07 6.12 -2.49
C PRO A 43 2.91 7.24 -1.46
N SER A 44 2.09 7.01 -0.42
CA SER A 44 1.91 7.93 0.71
C SER A 44 2.37 7.37 2.06
N ASN A 45 3.04 6.23 2.07
CA ASN A 45 3.71 5.75 3.27
C ASN A 45 4.92 6.65 3.59
N GLN A 46 4.81 7.46 4.65
CA GLN A 46 5.82 8.44 5.05
C GLN A 46 7.21 7.84 5.29
N ARG A 47 7.28 6.56 5.70
CA ARG A 47 8.54 5.85 5.94
C ARG A 47 9.22 5.39 4.65
N ALA A 48 8.44 5.21 3.59
CA ALA A 48 8.96 4.81 2.29
C ALA A 48 9.48 6.00 1.48
N VAL A 49 8.75 7.13 1.49
CA VAL A 49 9.03 8.27 0.60
C VAL A 49 9.30 9.59 1.32
N GLY A 50 9.24 9.58 2.65
CA GLY A 50 9.35 10.78 3.49
C GLY A 50 8.03 11.57 3.57
N PRO A 51 7.86 12.40 4.64
CA PRO A 51 6.59 13.08 4.90
C PRO A 51 6.16 14.02 3.77
N ARG A 52 7.09 14.80 3.23
CA ARG A 52 6.79 15.78 2.17
C ARG A 52 6.23 15.12 0.90
N MET A 53 6.87 14.07 0.43
CA MET A 53 6.42 13.35 -0.78
C MET A 53 5.09 12.64 -0.53
N ALA A 54 4.94 12.04 0.66
CA ALA A 54 3.69 11.39 1.05
C ALA A 54 2.50 12.35 1.03
N MET A 55 2.64 13.54 1.62
CA MET A 55 1.57 14.57 1.61
C MET A 55 1.28 15.08 0.19
N ASN A 56 2.31 15.27 -0.64
CA ASN A 56 2.12 15.65 -2.04
C ASN A 56 1.33 14.57 -2.81
N ASN A 57 1.61 13.30 -2.60
CA ASN A 57 0.89 12.21 -3.27
C ASN A 57 -0.55 12.08 -2.77
N LEU A 58 -0.83 12.33 -1.49
CA LEU A 58 -2.19 12.45 -0.98
C LEU A 58 -2.95 13.58 -1.69
N ASP A 59 -2.32 14.74 -1.81
CA ASP A 59 -2.91 15.92 -2.45
C ASP A 59 -3.22 15.68 -3.93
N LEU A 60 -2.29 15.07 -4.66
CA LEU A 60 -2.45 14.71 -6.07
C LEU A 60 -3.58 13.67 -6.26
N ALA A 61 -3.67 12.66 -5.41
CA ALA A 61 -4.74 11.66 -5.51
C ALA A 61 -6.12 12.31 -5.29
N VAL A 62 -6.23 13.18 -4.29
CA VAL A 62 -7.48 13.93 -4.02
C VAL A 62 -7.83 14.82 -5.20
N GLN A 63 -6.88 15.60 -5.72
CA GLN A 63 -7.11 16.47 -6.86
C GLN A 63 -7.61 15.68 -8.08
N ALA A 64 -6.96 14.55 -8.39
CA ALA A 64 -7.36 13.68 -9.49
C ALA A 64 -8.77 13.09 -9.30
N ALA A 65 -9.18 12.78 -8.05
CA ALA A 65 -10.53 12.29 -7.78
C ALA A 65 -11.61 13.33 -8.08
N PHE A 66 -11.36 14.59 -7.73
CA PHE A 66 -12.27 15.70 -8.07
C PHE A 66 -12.33 15.96 -9.58
N GLU A 67 -11.17 15.95 -10.25
CA GLU A 67 -11.10 16.10 -11.71
C GLU A 67 -11.85 14.99 -12.44
N ASN A 68 -11.69 13.74 -11.98
CA ASN A 68 -12.41 12.60 -12.55
C ASN A 68 -13.92 12.69 -12.34
N ALA A 69 -14.37 13.27 -11.22
CA ALA A 69 -15.78 13.55 -10.97
C ALA A 69 -16.35 14.72 -11.77
N GLY A 70 -15.49 15.54 -12.41
CA GLY A 70 -15.91 16.79 -13.07
C GLY A 70 -16.39 17.86 -12.07
N ILE A 71 -15.88 17.85 -10.85
CA ILE A 71 -16.27 18.75 -9.74
C ILE A 71 -15.04 19.56 -9.32
N ASP A 72 -15.19 20.84 -9.11
CA ASP A 72 -14.12 21.68 -8.55
C ASP A 72 -13.78 21.22 -7.12
N ARG A 73 -12.46 21.17 -6.83
CA ARG A 73 -12.00 20.76 -5.50
C ARG A 73 -12.55 21.67 -4.40
N GLN A 74 -13.12 21.09 -3.41
CA GLN A 74 -13.74 21.78 -2.28
C GLN A 74 -13.60 20.95 -0.98
N THR A 75 -13.86 21.58 0.17
CA THR A 75 -13.90 20.91 1.47
C THR A 75 -15.07 19.92 1.49
N VAL A 76 -14.80 18.62 1.72
CA VAL A 76 -15.85 17.60 1.85
C VAL A 76 -16.41 17.54 3.26
N LEU A 77 -17.53 16.85 3.45
CA LEU A 77 -18.17 16.69 4.75
C LEU A 77 -17.32 15.85 5.70
N ALA A 78 -16.82 14.71 5.21
CA ALA A 78 -15.96 13.81 5.97
C ALA A 78 -14.93 13.14 5.07
N ALA A 79 -13.77 12.85 5.64
CA ALA A 79 -12.71 12.08 4.99
C ALA A 79 -12.19 11.00 5.95
N CYS A 80 -12.04 9.76 5.43
CA CYS A 80 -11.36 8.67 6.10
C CYS A 80 -10.10 8.32 5.31
N LEU A 81 -8.95 8.33 5.98
CA LEU A 81 -7.66 8.01 5.38
C LEU A 81 -7.11 6.74 6.04
N GLY A 82 -7.18 5.62 5.33
CA GLY A 82 -6.53 4.36 5.68
C GLY A 82 -5.11 4.36 5.15
N LEU A 83 -4.11 4.53 6.02
CA LEU A 83 -2.73 4.76 5.58
C LEU A 83 -1.77 3.73 6.17
N ALA A 84 -1.01 3.05 5.31
CA ALA A 84 0.11 2.23 5.73
C ALA A 84 1.14 3.08 6.47
N GLY A 85 1.55 2.61 7.65
CA GLY A 85 2.50 3.33 8.50
C GLY A 85 1.90 4.42 9.38
N ALA A 86 0.56 4.59 9.42
CA ALA A 86 -0.13 5.52 10.32
C ALA A 86 -0.48 4.92 11.69
N ASP A 87 0.29 3.95 12.16
CA ASP A 87 0.04 3.28 13.45
C ASP A 87 0.36 4.17 14.66
N ARG A 88 1.39 5.00 14.54
CA ARG A 88 1.86 5.83 15.64
C ARG A 88 1.17 7.20 15.65
N PRO A 89 0.90 7.77 16.84
CA PRO A 89 0.32 9.11 16.93
C PRO A 89 1.14 10.18 16.19
N SER A 90 2.48 10.08 16.22
CA SER A 90 3.36 10.99 15.48
C SER A 90 3.15 10.97 13.97
N ASP A 91 2.98 9.76 13.41
CA ASP A 91 2.80 9.58 11.96
C ASP A 91 1.42 10.11 11.52
N ARG A 92 0.38 9.90 12.35
CA ARG A 92 -0.96 10.45 12.13
C ARG A 92 -0.99 11.97 12.23
N GLY A 93 -0.29 12.54 13.22
CA GLY A 93 -0.24 13.97 13.43
C GLY A 93 0.23 14.76 12.21
N VAL A 94 1.20 14.25 11.46
CA VAL A 94 1.64 14.88 10.19
C VAL A 94 0.51 14.95 9.16
N VAL A 95 -0.25 13.86 9.02
CA VAL A 95 -1.39 13.78 8.08
C VAL A 95 -2.53 14.69 8.53
N GLU A 96 -2.80 14.75 9.83
CA GLU A 96 -3.82 15.62 10.41
C GLU A 96 -3.52 17.09 10.16
N VAL A 97 -2.27 17.52 10.36
CA VAL A 97 -1.83 18.90 10.05
C VAL A 97 -2.01 19.20 8.55
N TRP A 98 -1.52 18.33 7.67
CA TRP A 98 -1.71 18.49 6.23
C TRP A 98 -3.21 18.59 5.87
N SER A 99 -4.06 17.74 6.44
CA SER A 99 -5.49 17.72 6.13
C SER A 99 -6.19 19.03 6.52
N GLN A 100 -5.74 19.68 7.59
CA GLN A 100 -6.24 20.99 8.03
C GLN A 100 -5.76 22.09 7.09
N GLU A 101 -4.47 22.12 6.75
CA GLU A 101 -3.89 23.10 5.81
C GLU A 101 -4.53 23.02 4.42
N ALA A 102 -4.74 21.78 3.92
CA ALA A 102 -5.42 21.51 2.66
C ALA A 102 -6.94 21.75 2.71
N ARG A 103 -7.51 22.05 3.88
CA ARG A 103 -8.97 22.14 4.11
C ARG A 103 -9.72 20.96 3.52
N LEU A 104 -9.18 19.74 3.75
CA LEU A 104 -9.63 18.53 3.10
C LEU A 104 -11.10 18.22 3.41
N ALA A 105 -11.47 18.21 4.69
CA ALA A 105 -12.83 17.88 5.13
C ALA A 105 -13.20 18.59 6.44
N LYS A 106 -14.51 18.69 6.72
CA LYS A 106 -15.01 19.17 8.04
C LYS A 106 -14.69 18.19 9.18
N LYS A 107 -14.67 16.87 8.87
CA LYS A 107 -14.25 15.81 9.78
C LYS A 107 -13.23 14.93 9.09
N VAL A 108 -12.09 14.72 9.72
CA VAL A 108 -11.01 13.86 9.21
C VAL A 108 -10.75 12.75 10.22
N GLN A 109 -10.63 11.53 9.71
CA GLN A 109 -10.20 10.38 10.49
C GLN A 109 -9.02 9.72 9.78
N VAL A 110 -7.87 9.68 10.46
CA VAL A 110 -6.68 8.98 9.98
C VAL A 110 -6.56 7.67 10.76
N VAL A 111 -6.56 6.56 10.03
CA VAL A 111 -6.51 5.22 10.60
C VAL A 111 -5.42 4.40 9.92
N ASN A 112 -5.06 3.29 10.53
CA ASN A 112 -4.25 2.26 9.87
C ASN A 112 -5.01 1.67 8.67
N ASP A 113 -4.30 1.28 7.64
CA ASP A 113 -4.85 0.71 6.39
C ASP A 113 -5.62 -0.60 6.60
N ALA A 114 -5.41 -1.33 7.70
CA ALA A 114 -6.18 -2.51 8.06
C ALA A 114 -7.59 -2.19 8.60
N MET A 115 -7.81 -0.99 9.15
CA MET A 115 -9.10 -0.63 9.76
C MET A 115 -10.24 -0.59 8.74
N PRO A 116 -10.10 0.03 7.55
CA PRO A 116 -11.12 -0.03 6.52
C PRO A 116 -11.46 -1.47 6.08
N LEU A 117 -10.46 -2.37 6.03
CA LEU A 117 -10.67 -3.77 5.67
C LEU A 117 -11.56 -4.48 6.69
N LEU A 118 -11.38 -4.24 7.99
CA LEU A 118 -12.26 -4.79 9.02
C LEU A 118 -13.68 -4.25 8.88
N CYS A 119 -13.86 -2.96 8.63
CA CYS A 119 -15.18 -2.37 8.47
C CYS A 119 -15.95 -2.95 7.28
N VAL A 120 -15.23 -3.27 6.17
CA VAL A 120 -15.84 -3.92 5.01
C VAL A 120 -16.13 -5.39 5.29
N GLY A 121 -15.23 -6.10 5.98
CA GLY A 121 -15.36 -7.54 6.20
C GLY A 121 -16.37 -7.93 7.26
N SER A 122 -16.48 -7.16 8.36
CA SER A 122 -17.34 -7.50 9.51
C SER A 122 -18.50 -6.54 9.74
N GLY A 123 -18.52 -5.38 9.07
CA GLY A 123 -19.54 -4.35 9.24
C GLY A 123 -19.44 -3.54 10.55
N ASP A 124 -19.07 -4.18 11.65
CA ASP A 124 -18.87 -3.58 12.98
C ASP A 124 -17.37 -3.26 13.26
N GLY A 125 -16.47 -3.66 12.36
CA GLY A 125 -15.03 -3.48 12.48
C GLY A 125 -14.39 -4.39 13.55
N VAL A 126 -15.03 -5.50 13.90
CA VAL A 126 -14.50 -6.53 14.82
C VAL A 126 -13.94 -7.70 14.01
N GLY A 127 -12.71 -8.13 14.29
CA GLY A 127 -12.08 -9.24 13.60
C GLY A 127 -10.58 -9.07 13.44
N ILE A 128 -10.01 -9.80 12.50
CA ILE A 128 -8.59 -9.74 12.14
C ILE A 128 -8.48 -9.45 10.64
N ALA A 129 -7.73 -8.41 10.29
CA ALA A 129 -7.31 -8.13 8.92
C ALA A 129 -5.85 -8.56 8.74
N LEU A 130 -5.57 -9.30 7.67
CA LEU A 130 -4.23 -9.66 7.23
C LEU A 130 -3.92 -8.88 5.96
N ILE A 131 -2.84 -8.11 6.00
CA ILE A 131 -2.29 -7.41 4.84
C ILE A 131 -1.02 -8.14 4.43
N ALA A 132 -0.95 -8.57 3.18
CA ALA A 132 0.22 -9.17 2.56
C ALA A 132 0.38 -8.56 1.15
N GLY A 133 1.08 -7.45 1.08
CA GLY A 133 1.43 -6.72 -0.15
C GLY A 133 2.94 -6.54 -0.22
N THR A 134 3.43 -5.33 -0.51
CA THR A 134 4.86 -4.97 -0.44
C THR A 134 5.45 -5.24 0.95
N GLY A 135 4.70 -5.00 2.02
CA GLY A 135 4.98 -5.45 3.39
C GLY A 135 3.89 -6.39 3.89
N SER A 136 4.00 -6.89 5.13
CA SER A 136 2.97 -7.72 5.73
C SER A 136 2.68 -7.35 7.17
N MET A 137 1.41 -7.50 7.57
CA MET A 137 0.95 -7.18 8.91
C MET A 137 -0.40 -7.87 9.17
N ALA A 138 -0.61 -8.37 10.38
CA ALA A 138 -1.93 -8.70 10.91
C ALA A 138 -2.35 -7.63 11.92
N TRP A 139 -3.61 -7.20 11.85
CA TRP A 139 -4.19 -6.25 12.77
C TRP A 139 -5.59 -6.70 13.18
N GLY A 140 -5.87 -6.64 14.46
CA GLY A 140 -7.13 -7.11 15.02
C GLY A 140 -7.79 -6.09 15.94
N ARG A 141 -9.12 -6.17 16.03
CA ARG A 141 -9.94 -5.42 16.97
C ARG A 141 -11.01 -6.34 17.56
N ASP A 142 -11.16 -6.32 18.88
CA ASP A 142 -12.20 -7.04 19.59
C ASP A 142 -13.50 -6.22 19.74
N ALA A 143 -14.56 -6.86 20.27
CA ALA A 143 -15.85 -6.24 20.50
C ALA A 143 -15.83 -5.13 21.58
N GLN A 144 -14.78 -5.08 22.40
CA GLN A 144 -14.54 -4.03 23.40
C GLN A 144 -13.76 -2.84 22.83
N GLY A 145 -13.30 -2.96 21.56
CA GLY A 145 -12.53 -1.93 20.86
C GLY A 145 -11.04 -1.99 21.15
N HIS A 146 -10.54 -2.99 21.87
CA HIS A 146 -9.10 -3.19 22.02
C HIS A 146 -8.51 -3.64 20.68
N THR A 147 -7.33 -3.14 20.39
CA THR A 147 -6.63 -3.45 19.14
C THR A 147 -5.31 -4.13 19.43
N ALA A 148 -4.93 -5.06 18.55
CA ALA A 148 -3.63 -5.73 18.59
C ALA A 148 -3.04 -5.79 17.18
N ARG A 149 -1.70 -5.82 17.11
CA ARG A 149 -0.95 -5.95 15.87
C ARG A 149 0.11 -7.03 16.00
N SER A 150 0.30 -7.81 14.93
CA SER A 150 1.41 -8.74 14.76
C SER A 150 2.07 -8.47 13.39
N GLY A 151 3.38 -8.44 13.34
CA GLY A 151 4.14 -8.08 12.14
C GLY A 151 4.17 -6.57 11.88
N GLY A 152 4.42 -6.17 10.62
CA GLY A 152 4.52 -4.75 10.22
C GLY A 152 5.74 -4.03 10.78
N TRP A 153 6.85 -4.74 11.02
CA TRP A 153 8.10 -4.17 11.55
C TRP A 153 9.00 -3.59 10.46
N GLY A 154 8.57 -3.73 9.20
CA GLY A 154 9.30 -3.27 8.05
C GLY A 154 10.26 -4.31 7.47
N TYR A 155 10.72 -4.07 6.26
CA TYR A 155 11.41 -5.04 5.40
C TYR A 155 12.79 -5.50 5.88
N LEU A 156 13.41 -4.80 6.84
CA LEU A 156 14.75 -5.16 7.32
C LEU A 156 14.73 -6.36 8.27
N PHE A 157 13.72 -6.46 9.13
CA PHE A 157 13.65 -7.49 10.18
C PHE A 157 12.20 -7.96 10.48
N GLY A 158 11.28 -7.71 9.55
CA GLY A 158 9.88 -8.13 9.60
C GLY A 158 9.34 -8.28 8.19
N ASP A 159 8.03 -8.09 8.05
CA ASP A 159 7.27 -8.24 6.80
C ASP A 159 7.37 -9.66 6.21
N GLU A 160 7.44 -10.68 7.07
CA GLU A 160 7.47 -12.10 6.70
C GLU A 160 6.26 -12.44 5.82
N GLY A 161 6.49 -13.21 4.75
CA GLY A 161 5.46 -13.58 3.78
C GLY A 161 4.99 -12.45 2.87
N SER A 162 5.58 -11.25 2.97
CA SER A 162 5.30 -10.15 2.04
C SER A 162 5.92 -10.39 0.66
N ALA A 163 5.40 -9.69 -0.36
CA ALA A 163 5.97 -9.74 -1.70
C ALA A 163 7.45 -9.33 -1.73
N PHE A 164 7.87 -8.36 -0.90
CA PHE A 164 9.27 -7.98 -0.77
C PHE A 164 10.11 -9.12 -0.15
N ALA A 165 9.62 -9.75 0.92
CA ALA A 165 10.33 -10.85 1.56
C ALA A 165 10.51 -12.04 0.61
N ILE A 166 9.46 -12.41 -0.14
CA ILE A 166 9.50 -13.46 -1.17
C ILE A 166 10.46 -13.06 -2.29
N GLY A 167 10.37 -11.84 -2.84
CA GLY A 167 11.27 -11.37 -3.90
C GLY A 167 12.74 -11.37 -3.47
N ARG A 168 13.02 -10.96 -2.23
CA ARG A 168 14.37 -11.04 -1.65
C ARG A 168 14.86 -12.49 -1.53
N ALA A 169 14.00 -13.41 -1.10
CA ALA A 169 14.34 -14.84 -1.01
C ALA A 169 14.62 -15.44 -2.39
N ILE A 170 13.88 -15.04 -3.43
CA ILE A 170 14.15 -15.40 -4.82
C ILE A 170 15.55 -14.94 -5.24
N LEU A 171 15.90 -13.67 -5.03
CA LEU A 171 17.23 -13.13 -5.39
C LEU A 171 18.35 -13.85 -4.64
N GLN A 172 18.12 -14.19 -3.37
CA GLN A 172 19.07 -14.96 -2.57
C GLN A 172 19.24 -16.39 -3.12
N ALA A 173 18.16 -17.05 -3.50
CA ALA A 173 18.20 -18.39 -4.07
C ALA A 173 18.90 -18.41 -5.42
N VAL A 174 18.63 -17.45 -6.30
CA VAL A 174 19.31 -17.29 -7.60
C VAL A 174 20.82 -17.06 -7.43
N SER A 175 21.23 -16.22 -6.48
CA SER A 175 22.65 -16.02 -6.21
C SER A 175 23.31 -17.27 -5.65
N CYS A 176 22.66 -17.99 -4.73
CA CYS A 176 23.19 -19.26 -4.22
C CYS A 176 23.33 -20.35 -5.31
N SER A 177 22.35 -20.44 -6.21
CA SER A 177 22.40 -21.34 -7.36
C SER A 177 23.55 -20.99 -8.29
N SER A 178 23.74 -19.70 -8.59
CA SER A 178 24.84 -19.20 -9.46
C SER A 178 26.25 -19.49 -8.91
N ASP A 179 26.39 -19.41 -7.57
CA ASP A 179 27.67 -19.67 -6.88
C ASP A 179 27.93 -21.17 -6.59
N GLY A 180 26.97 -22.05 -6.87
CA GLY A 180 27.02 -23.46 -6.48
C GLY A 180 26.83 -23.72 -4.98
N ARG A 181 26.34 -22.76 -4.22
CA ARG A 181 26.02 -22.88 -2.78
C ARG A 181 24.61 -23.41 -2.52
N GLY A 182 23.77 -23.45 -3.54
CA GLY A 182 22.39 -23.92 -3.46
C GLY A 182 21.99 -24.74 -4.69
N PRO A 183 20.81 -25.38 -4.65
CA PRO A 183 20.29 -26.15 -5.77
C PRO A 183 20.00 -25.25 -6.99
N SER A 184 19.98 -25.85 -8.18
CA SER A 184 19.49 -25.19 -9.38
C SER A 184 18.00 -24.93 -9.31
N THR A 185 17.55 -23.82 -9.90
CA THR A 185 16.14 -23.40 -9.91
C THR A 185 15.79 -22.71 -11.22
N CYS A 186 14.57 -22.90 -11.70
CA CYS A 186 14.05 -22.19 -12.87
C CYS A 186 13.89 -20.68 -12.62
N LEU A 187 13.84 -20.25 -11.37
CA LEU A 187 13.82 -18.85 -11.00
C LEU A 187 15.00 -18.04 -11.54
N SER A 188 16.16 -18.71 -11.80
CA SER A 188 17.35 -18.03 -12.32
C SER A 188 17.09 -17.35 -13.66
N GLU A 189 16.52 -18.06 -14.62
CA GLU A 189 16.22 -17.49 -15.94
C GLU A 189 15.11 -16.45 -15.88
N GLU A 190 14.07 -16.69 -15.09
CA GLU A 190 12.91 -15.80 -14.96
C GLU A 190 13.28 -14.45 -14.32
N VAL A 191 14.15 -14.46 -13.30
CA VAL A 191 14.66 -13.23 -12.68
C VAL A 191 15.49 -12.43 -13.69
N LEU A 192 16.39 -13.08 -14.46
CA LEU A 192 17.17 -12.40 -15.48
C LEU A 192 16.28 -11.74 -16.53
N GLN A 193 15.25 -12.43 -16.96
CA GLN A 193 14.29 -11.91 -17.93
C GLN A 193 13.51 -10.71 -17.35
N GLN A 194 13.00 -10.83 -16.13
CA GLN A 194 12.17 -9.77 -15.50
C GLN A 194 12.99 -8.52 -15.19
N LEU A 195 14.24 -8.67 -14.74
CA LEU A 195 15.14 -7.56 -14.48
C LEU A 195 15.86 -7.04 -15.73
N GLN A 196 15.66 -7.68 -16.89
CA GLN A 196 16.29 -7.35 -18.18
C GLN A 196 17.82 -7.34 -18.10
N ILE A 197 18.39 -8.29 -17.35
CA ILE A 197 19.83 -8.51 -17.19
C ILE A 197 20.26 -9.83 -17.84
N LYS A 198 21.55 -10.00 -18.12
CA LYS A 198 22.06 -11.16 -18.87
C LYS A 198 22.69 -12.23 -17.97
N THR A 199 23.21 -11.82 -16.83
CA THR A 199 23.93 -12.72 -15.92
C THR A 199 23.53 -12.50 -14.48
N PRO A 200 23.57 -13.53 -13.60
CA PRO A 200 23.25 -13.37 -12.19
C PRO A 200 24.13 -12.34 -11.47
N SER A 201 25.38 -12.14 -11.88
CA SER A 201 26.26 -11.13 -11.29
C SER A 201 25.76 -9.70 -11.46
N GLU A 202 24.97 -9.42 -12.50
CA GLU A 202 24.37 -8.11 -12.75
C GLU A 202 23.26 -7.77 -11.75
N ILE A 203 22.69 -8.77 -11.03
CA ILE A 203 21.71 -8.56 -9.96
C ILE A 203 22.24 -7.56 -8.92
N VAL A 204 23.53 -7.67 -8.57
CA VAL A 204 24.15 -6.76 -7.58
C VAL A 204 24.04 -5.32 -8.06
N THR A 205 24.48 -5.05 -9.28
CA THR A 205 24.40 -3.70 -9.85
C THR A 205 22.95 -3.24 -9.97
N ALA A 206 22.07 -4.09 -10.48
CA ALA A 206 20.66 -3.77 -10.63
C ALA A 206 20.00 -3.40 -9.28
N VAL A 207 20.25 -4.16 -8.22
CA VAL A 207 19.61 -3.95 -6.90
C VAL A 207 20.25 -2.80 -6.12
N TYR A 208 21.58 -2.60 -6.20
CA TYR A 208 22.30 -1.62 -5.38
C TYR A 208 22.55 -0.26 -6.06
N SER A 209 22.25 -0.12 -7.35
CA SER A 209 22.43 1.15 -8.08
C SER A 209 21.49 2.29 -7.67
N HIS A 210 20.67 2.11 -6.63
CA HIS A 210 19.59 3.00 -6.20
C HIS A 210 18.48 3.23 -7.25
N GLU A 211 18.55 2.58 -8.39
CA GLU A 211 17.58 2.69 -9.48
C GLU A 211 16.41 1.71 -9.32
N ILE A 212 16.61 0.64 -8.55
CA ILE A 212 15.52 -0.33 -8.29
C ILE A 212 14.82 -0.01 -6.97
N PRO A 213 13.58 0.54 -7.02
CA PRO A 213 12.76 0.70 -5.83
C PRO A 213 12.39 -0.67 -5.24
N ARG A 214 12.09 -0.72 -3.95
CA ARG A 214 11.59 -1.93 -3.28
C ARG A 214 10.42 -2.60 -3.98
N SER A 215 9.61 -1.82 -4.71
CA SER A 215 8.51 -2.32 -5.52
C SER A 215 8.97 -3.32 -6.58
N VAL A 216 10.10 -3.08 -7.23
CA VAL A 216 10.64 -3.98 -8.26
C VAL A 216 11.04 -5.34 -7.66
N ILE A 217 11.64 -5.34 -6.46
CA ILE A 217 11.92 -6.60 -5.76
C ILE A 217 10.62 -7.33 -5.40
N SER A 218 9.60 -6.60 -4.95
CA SER A 218 8.28 -7.16 -4.65
C SER A 218 7.59 -7.74 -5.88
N GLU A 219 7.82 -7.15 -7.05
CA GLU A 219 7.28 -7.62 -8.34
C GLU A 219 7.87 -8.96 -8.79
N LEU A 220 8.96 -9.43 -8.18
CA LEU A 220 9.48 -10.77 -8.40
C LEU A 220 8.65 -11.85 -7.70
N SER A 221 7.88 -11.52 -6.67
CA SER A 221 7.17 -12.52 -5.86
C SER A 221 6.27 -13.47 -6.64
N PRO A 222 5.54 -13.06 -7.73
CA PRO A 222 4.74 -13.99 -8.51
C PRO A 222 5.56 -15.12 -9.17
N LEU A 223 6.86 -14.90 -9.39
CA LEU A 223 7.73 -15.94 -9.97
C LEU A 223 7.82 -17.16 -9.04
N ALA A 224 7.86 -16.96 -7.71
CA ALA A 224 7.90 -18.09 -6.77
C ALA A 224 6.63 -18.95 -6.87
N PHE A 225 5.44 -18.35 -6.97
CA PHE A 225 4.19 -19.07 -7.12
C PHE A 225 4.15 -19.85 -8.45
N ASN A 226 4.51 -19.18 -9.55
CA ASN A 226 4.55 -19.82 -10.87
C ASN A 226 5.57 -20.97 -10.94
N ALA A 227 6.73 -20.84 -10.28
CA ALA A 227 7.73 -21.90 -10.22
C ALA A 227 7.29 -23.05 -9.30
N ALA A 228 6.66 -22.75 -8.17
CA ALA A 228 6.12 -23.76 -7.26
C ALA A 228 5.02 -24.60 -7.93
N ASP A 229 4.15 -24.00 -8.75
CA ASP A 229 3.15 -24.70 -9.56
C ASP A 229 3.78 -25.71 -10.53
N ARG A 230 5.05 -25.48 -10.93
CA ARG A 230 5.86 -26.38 -11.75
C ARG A 230 6.72 -27.33 -10.93
N LEU A 231 6.50 -27.39 -9.60
CA LEU A 231 7.22 -28.24 -8.65
C LEU A 231 8.71 -27.92 -8.53
N ASP A 232 9.12 -26.66 -8.74
CA ASP A 232 10.47 -26.20 -8.42
C ASP A 232 10.65 -26.23 -6.89
N VAL A 233 11.58 -27.06 -6.42
CA VAL A 233 11.78 -27.30 -4.97
C VAL A 233 12.19 -26.03 -4.26
N VAL A 234 13.02 -25.18 -4.88
CA VAL A 234 13.48 -23.92 -4.27
C VAL A 234 12.30 -22.95 -4.12
N ALA A 235 11.44 -22.87 -5.11
CA ALA A 235 10.27 -22.02 -5.03
C ALA A 235 9.26 -22.51 -3.97
N CYS A 236 9.07 -23.82 -3.87
CA CYS A 236 8.25 -24.42 -2.80
C CYS A 236 8.83 -24.08 -1.40
N ASP A 237 10.14 -24.18 -1.23
CA ASP A 237 10.80 -23.84 0.04
C ASP A 237 10.71 -22.35 0.40
N ILE A 238 10.70 -21.46 -0.60
CA ILE A 238 10.51 -20.02 -0.38
C ILE A 238 9.10 -19.68 0.11
N LEU A 239 8.10 -20.45 -0.31
CA LEU A 239 6.69 -20.20 0.00
C LEU A 239 6.21 -20.92 1.28
N ASN A 240 7.01 -21.83 1.87
CA ASN A 240 6.74 -22.51 3.12
C ASN A 240 7.33 -21.78 4.33
#